data_53948511ac5e7f19540a54f379080750
#
_entry.id   53948511ac5e7f19540a54f379080750
#
_cell.length_a   1.000
_cell.length_b   1.000
_cell.length_c   1.000
_cell.angle_alpha   90.00
_cell.angle_beta   90.00
_cell.angle_gamma   90.00
#
_symmetry.space_group_name_H-M   'P 1'
#
loop_
_entity.id
_entity.type
_entity.pdbx_description
1 polymer ?
#
loop_
_entity_poly.entity_id
_entity_poly.type
_entity_poly.pdbx_seq_one_letter_code
_entity_poly.pdbx_strand_id
1 'polypeptide(L)'
;MNLHRMKKIILLLAIPVLIEAQNVMTETRQVLISPDGAYRFTFYQRALGKDNTRMYYTLTYKDRPVVEESELGIQIKNQLFESALAVPNDTCHFWCENLKMTGAERREIDESWKPVYGERSVIRDHYNEMTLKFSKGEGEGKKEDGYDKRKNYLMNIIVRAYNEGVAFRYHFPETTNGLFLHITDEQTSFTMPQGTKAYYERWAQGPYELRPLEGWGEEESERPLTLKLPDGLSVALLEAEMVDYARGKFRLSAEKTSTLVTSLYSSVDVISPYSTPWRVIMVGERFVDLINHNDLVLNLNPACKLADTSWIKPGKVFRAGDLKQDKVKAAVDFAAERGIRYVHMDAGWYGPEMNMSSDASTVSPDKDLDIPALCKYTESKGIGLMVYVNQRALVQQLDSLLPLYKRWGLKGIKFGFVQIGNQHWSTWLHDAVRKCGEYEMMVDIHDEYRPTGFSRTYPNLMTQEGIRGNEEMPDATHNTILPFTRFLAGAADYTLCYFNGRVKNTKAHQLAMAAVYYSPLQFMFWYDRPEFYKGEEELEFWKAIPSVWDDSRALDGEIGEYIIQARRSGNDWFVGAMTNTEARTVTVMTDFLEPGKKY
;
A
#
# COMPACT_ATOMS: atom_id res chain seq x y z
N MET A 1 -88.24 -52.83 -16.97
CA MET A 1 -88.10 -52.76 -15.50
C MET A 1 -86.85 -53.53 -15.14
N ASN A 2 -85.85 -52.88 -14.70
CA ASN A 2 -84.75 -53.27 -13.86
C ASN A 2 -83.49 -52.43 -14.19
N LEU A 3 -83.19 -51.54 -13.23
CA LEU A 3 -81.98 -50.70 -13.23
C LEU A 3 -80.75 -51.58 -12.97
N HIS A 4 -79.72 -51.43 -13.81
CA HIS A 4 -78.40 -51.87 -13.52
C HIS A 4 -77.55 -50.74 -13.00
N ARG A 5 -77.08 -50.88 -11.75
CA ARG A 5 -76.10 -50.01 -11.10
C ARG A 5 -74.71 -50.27 -11.69
N MET A 6 -74.11 -49.26 -12.35
CA MET A 6 -72.69 -49.25 -12.66
C MET A 6 -71.88 -48.73 -11.46
N LYS A 7 -71.04 -49.53 -10.87
CA LYS A 7 -70.03 -49.15 -9.90
C LYS A 7 -68.83 -48.58 -10.67
N LYS A 8 -68.51 -47.31 -10.50
CA LYS A 8 -67.25 -46.74 -10.94
C LYS A 8 -66.15 -47.17 -9.97
N ILE A 9 -65.16 -47.91 -10.46
CA ILE A 9 -63.91 -48.17 -9.76
C ILE A 9 -62.98 -47.00 -10.05
N ILE A 10 -62.60 -46.22 -9.00
CA ILE A 10 -61.57 -45.20 -9.06
C ILE A 10 -60.25 -45.90 -8.75
N LEU A 11 -59.41 -46.02 -9.76
CA LEU A 11 -58.03 -46.49 -9.59
C LEU A 11 -57.18 -45.31 -9.14
N LEU A 12 -56.77 -45.24 -7.86
CA LEU A 12 -55.77 -44.32 -7.35
C LEU A 12 -54.40 -44.84 -7.75
N LEU A 13 -53.77 -44.19 -8.73
CA LEU A 13 -52.34 -44.33 -9.01
C LEU A 13 -51.58 -43.53 -7.97
N ALA A 14 -50.95 -44.20 -7.01
CA ALA A 14 -49.98 -43.58 -6.12
C ALA A 14 -48.67 -43.45 -6.91
N ILE A 15 -48.34 -42.21 -7.28
CA ILE A 15 -47.03 -41.85 -7.77
C ILE A 15 -46.08 -41.73 -6.53
N PRO A 16 -45.05 -42.52 -6.43
CA PRO A 16 -44.05 -42.28 -5.37
C PRO A 16 -43.31 -40.96 -5.70
N VAL A 17 -43.54 -39.94 -4.91
CA VAL A 17 -42.67 -38.77 -4.88
C VAL A 17 -41.36 -39.23 -4.24
N LEU A 18 -40.35 -39.46 -5.06
CA LEU A 18 -38.96 -39.53 -4.61
C LEU A 18 -38.60 -38.13 -4.09
N ILE A 19 -38.65 -37.96 -2.79
CA ILE A 19 -37.98 -36.87 -2.10
C ILE A 19 -36.50 -37.23 -2.15
N GLU A 20 -35.78 -36.70 -3.13
CA GLU A 20 -34.33 -36.60 -3.03
C GLU A 20 -34.05 -35.75 -1.81
N ALA A 21 -33.62 -36.37 -0.71
CA ALA A 21 -33.01 -35.69 0.39
C ALA A 21 -31.72 -35.07 -0.15
N GLN A 22 -31.80 -33.82 -0.60
CA GLN A 22 -30.62 -32.98 -0.73
C GLN A 22 -29.97 -32.96 0.65
N ASN A 23 -28.82 -33.62 0.77
CA ASN A 23 -27.91 -33.44 1.89
C ASN A 23 -27.55 -31.94 1.90
N VAL A 24 -28.29 -31.16 2.64
CA VAL A 24 -27.90 -29.79 3.01
C VAL A 24 -26.72 -29.96 3.94
N MET A 25 -25.52 -30.04 3.38
CA MET A 25 -24.31 -29.95 4.15
C MET A 25 -24.34 -28.59 4.85
N THR A 26 -24.27 -28.59 6.15
CA THR A 26 -24.31 -27.41 7.01
C THR A 26 -23.13 -26.51 6.64
N GLU A 27 -23.43 -25.47 5.88
CA GLU A 27 -22.47 -24.43 5.49
C GLU A 27 -22.06 -23.66 6.76
N THR A 28 -20.79 -23.78 7.14
CA THR A 28 -20.27 -23.08 8.32
C THR A 28 -20.03 -21.62 7.97
N ARG A 29 -21.01 -20.74 8.23
CA ARG A 29 -20.89 -19.31 8.01
C ARG A 29 -20.35 -18.60 9.22
N GLN A 30 -19.42 -17.68 9.01
CA GLN A 30 -18.89 -16.76 10.00
C GLN A 30 -19.01 -15.32 9.48
N VAL A 31 -19.57 -14.44 10.30
CA VAL A 31 -19.81 -13.05 9.93
C VAL A 31 -19.01 -12.13 10.83
N LEU A 32 -18.37 -11.13 10.24
CA LEU A 32 -17.73 -10.02 10.93
C LEU A 32 -18.36 -8.71 10.43
N ILE A 33 -18.70 -7.82 11.36
CA ILE A 33 -19.31 -6.52 11.07
C ILE A 33 -18.38 -5.44 11.59
N SER A 34 -18.25 -4.31 10.87
CA SER A 34 -17.49 -3.15 11.35
C SER A 34 -18.13 -2.51 12.60
N PRO A 35 -17.40 -1.72 13.39
CA PRO A 35 -17.95 -1.10 14.60
C PRO A 35 -19.19 -0.21 14.33
N ASP A 36 -19.24 0.48 13.20
CA ASP A 36 -20.38 1.31 12.77
C ASP A 36 -21.51 0.53 12.09
N GLY A 37 -21.30 -0.78 11.85
CA GLY A 37 -22.27 -1.64 11.19
C GLY A 37 -22.31 -1.54 9.65
N ALA A 38 -21.49 -0.68 9.04
CA ALA A 38 -21.55 -0.45 7.60
C ALA A 38 -20.99 -1.61 6.77
N TYR A 39 -19.91 -2.23 7.22
CA TYR A 39 -19.31 -3.37 6.52
C TYR A 39 -19.76 -4.69 7.12
N ARG A 40 -20.04 -5.66 6.24
CA ARG A 40 -20.34 -7.05 6.60
C ARG A 40 -19.47 -7.97 5.75
N PHE A 41 -18.46 -8.58 6.36
CA PHE A 41 -17.66 -9.65 5.78
C PHE A 41 -18.27 -11.00 6.18
N THR A 42 -18.57 -11.85 5.21
CA THR A 42 -19.11 -13.19 5.44
C THR A 42 -18.18 -14.22 4.88
N PHE A 43 -17.61 -15.06 5.75
CA PHE A 43 -16.82 -16.22 5.40
C PHE A 43 -17.70 -17.48 5.41
N TYR A 44 -17.43 -18.43 4.52
CA TYR A 44 -18.01 -19.75 4.55
C TYR A 44 -17.18 -20.79 3.80
N GLN A 45 -17.40 -22.06 4.16
CA GLN A 45 -16.85 -23.20 3.44
C GLN A 45 -17.97 -23.91 2.69
N ARG A 46 -17.70 -24.36 1.47
CA ARG A 46 -18.63 -25.14 0.65
C ARG A 46 -17.95 -26.37 0.11
N ALA A 47 -18.62 -27.53 0.21
CA ALA A 47 -18.20 -28.75 -0.43
C ALA A 47 -18.55 -28.69 -1.92
N LEU A 48 -17.56 -28.95 -2.77
CA LEU A 48 -17.71 -29.10 -4.22
C LEU A 48 -17.78 -30.56 -4.67
N GLY A 49 -17.85 -31.50 -3.71
CA GLY A 49 -17.88 -32.93 -3.91
C GLY A 49 -17.60 -33.66 -2.60
N LYS A 50 -17.37 -34.96 -2.65
CA LYS A 50 -17.20 -35.78 -1.44
C LYS A 50 -15.95 -35.43 -0.65
N ASP A 51 -14.88 -34.99 -1.34
CA ASP A 51 -13.56 -34.78 -0.77
C ASP A 51 -12.94 -33.44 -1.21
N ASN A 52 -13.76 -32.43 -1.57
CA ASN A 52 -13.29 -31.13 -1.98
C ASN A 52 -14.14 -30.03 -1.32
N THR A 53 -13.58 -29.41 -0.29
CA THR A 53 -14.17 -28.26 0.41
C THR A 53 -13.30 -27.04 0.17
N ARG A 54 -13.90 -25.93 -0.31
CA ARG A 54 -13.21 -24.66 -0.54
C ARG A 54 -13.72 -23.54 0.37
N MET A 55 -12.93 -22.49 0.49
CA MET A 55 -13.20 -21.32 1.29
C MET A 55 -13.64 -20.16 0.42
N TYR A 56 -14.70 -19.49 0.84
CA TYR A 56 -15.30 -18.37 0.13
C TYR A 56 -15.58 -17.21 1.09
N TYR A 57 -15.67 -16.02 0.53
CA TYR A 57 -16.17 -14.85 1.24
C TYR A 57 -17.01 -13.95 0.35
N THR A 58 -17.80 -13.10 1.00
CA THR A 58 -18.49 -11.95 0.40
C THR A 58 -18.28 -10.73 1.27
N LEU A 59 -18.38 -9.54 0.66
CA LEU A 59 -18.33 -8.27 1.36
C LEU A 59 -19.48 -7.38 0.91
N THR A 60 -20.25 -6.84 1.87
CA THR A 60 -21.23 -5.78 1.60
C THR A 60 -20.87 -4.52 2.38
N TYR A 61 -21.26 -3.37 1.84
CA TYR A 61 -21.17 -2.06 2.47
C TYR A 61 -22.56 -1.42 2.47
N LYS A 62 -23.12 -1.16 3.67
CA LYS A 62 -24.51 -0.69 3.84
C LYS A 62 -25.51 -1.54 3.05
N ASP A 63 -25.38 -2.85 3.20
CA ASP A 63 -26.16 -3.90 2.51
C ASP A 63 -26.01 -3.95 0.97
N ARG A 64 -25.15 -3.12 0.36
CA ARG A 64 -24.84 -3.13 -1.07
C ARG A 64 -23.67 -4.08 -1.33
N PRO A 65 -23.71 -4.95 -2.36
CA PRO A 65 -22.61 -5.85 -2.67
C PRO A 65 -21.36 -5.08 -3.13
N VAL A 66 -20.22 -5.38 -2.53
CA VAL A 66 -18.91 -4.82 -2.89
C VAL A 66 -18.04 -5.92 -3.51
N VAL A 67 -17.91 -7.03 -2.80
CA VAL A 67 -17.26 -8.24 -3.31
C VAL A 67 -18.30 -9.35 -3.26
N GLU A 68 -18.63 -9.88 -4.42
CA GLU A 68 -19.49 -11.06 -4.57
C GLU A 68 -18.71 -12.31 -4.18
N GLU A 69 -19.33 -13.50 -4.29
CA GLU A 69 -18.67 -14.75 -3.91
C GLU A 69 -17.28 -14.87 -4.52
N SER A 70 -16.26 -14.89 -3.67
CA SER A 70 -14.85 -14.91 -4.01
C SER A 70 -14.09 -15.95 -3.23
N GLU A 71 -13.09 -16.57 -3.84
CA GLU A 71 -12.28 -17.61 -3.23
C GLU A 71 -11.16 -17.02 -2.38
N LEU A 72 -10.85 -17.72 -1.28
CA LEU A 72 -9.67 -17.51 -0.46
C LEU A 72 -8.74 -18.71 -0.58
N GLY A 73 -7.44 -18.46 -0.69
CA GLY A 73 -6.48 -19.53 -0.71
C GLY A 73 -5.06 -19.08 -1.00
N ILE A 74 -4.16 -20.01 -0.71
CA ILE A 74 -2.74 -19.84 -0.94
C ILE A 74 -2.18 -21.14 -1.50
N GLN A 75 -1.30 -21.05 -2.47
CA GLN A 75 -0.65 -22.19 -3.08
C GLN A 75 0.74 -22.38 -2.45
N ILE A 76 0.96 -23.58 -1.89
CA ILE A 76 2.21 -23.94 -1.23
C ILE A 76 2.75 -25.21 -1.89
N LYS A 77 4.06 -25.23 -2.17
CA LYS A 77 4.75 -26.37 -2.77
C LYS A 77 5.98 -26.73 -1.93
N ASN A 78 5.80 -27.54 -0.91
CA ASN A 78 6.84 -27.86 0.07
C ASN A 78 7.59 -29.18 -0.20
N GLN A 79 7.39 -29.85 -1.33
CA GLN A 79 7.92 -31.19 -1.60
C GLN A 79 9.42 -31.33 -1.36
N LEU A 80 10.23 -30.31 -1.67
CA LEU A 80 11.67 -30.39 -1.50
C LEU A 80 12.08 -30.46 -0.02
N PHE A 81 11.44 -29.66 0.81
CA PHE A 81 11.76 -29.60 2.25
C PHE A 81 11.15 -30.78 3.00
N GLU A 82 9.96 -31.19 2.67
CA GLU A 82 9.27 -32.34 3.27
C GLU A 82 10.06 -33.63 3.02
N SER A 83 10.58 -33.81 1.81
CA SER A 83 11.42 -34.96 1.45
C SER A 83 12.74 -34.99 2.24
N ALA A 84 13.43 -33.83 2.39
CA ALA A 84 14.68 -33.73 3.13
C ALA A 84 14.51 -33.97 4.66
N LEU A 85 13.36 -33.60 5.20
CA LEU A 85 13.03 -33.74 6.63
C LEU A 85 12.29 -35.05 6.95
N ALA A 86 12.14 -35.95 5.99
CA ALA A 86 11.32 -37.17 6.10
C ALA A 86 9.85 -36.90 6.49
N VAL A 87 9.34 -35.71 6.21
CA VAL A 87 7.92 -35.37 6.37
C VAL A 87 7.15 -35.98 5.19
N PRO A 88 6.00 -36.65 5.41
CA PRO A 88 5.23 -37.20 4.32
C PRO A 88 4.78 -36.14 3.32
N ASN A 89 4.96 -36.40 2.02
CA ASN A 89 4.50 -35.51 0.96
C ASN A 89 2.99 -35.26 1.09
N ASP A 90 2.62 -33.97 1.24
CA ASP A 90 1.26 -33.55 0.98
C ASP A 90 1.11 -33.34 -0.53
N THR A 91 0.26 -34.13 -1.16
CA THR A 91 -0.02 -34.01 -2.60
C THR A 91 -0.93 -32.83 -2.93
N CYS A 92 -1.54 -32.21 -1.92
CA CYS A 92 -2.37 -31.04 -2.09
C CYS A 92 -1.52 -29.75 -1.98
N HIS A 93 -1.38 -29.06 -3.11
CA HIS A 93 -0.66 -27.79 -3.18
C HIS A 93 -1.53 -26.57 -2.88
N PHE A 94 -2.85 -26.74 -2.74
CA PHE A 94 -3.80 -25.67 -2.51
C PHE A 94 -4.24 -25.65 -1.05
N TRP A 95 -3.81 -24.64 -0.33
CA TRP A 95 -4.27 -24.37 1.05
C TRP A 95 -5.58 -23.57 1.06
N CYS A 96 -6.38 -23.68 0.05
CA CYS A 96 -7.78 -23.27 -0.04
C CYS A 96 -8.74 -24.47 -0.02
N GLU A 97 -8.20 -25.70 -0.13
CA GLU A 97 -8.98 -26.95 -0.24
C GLU A 97 -8.79 -27.84 0.98
N ASN A 98 -9.88 -28.46 1.42
CA ASN A 98 -9.90 -29.51 2.45
C ASN A 98 -9.31 -29.07 3.81
N LEU A 99 -9.39 -27.78 4.12
CA LEU A 99 -9.08 -27.26 5.45
C LEU A 99 -10.28 -27.46 6.37
N LYS A 100 -10.04 -28.06 7.54
CA LYS A 100 -11.06 -28.25 8.57
C LYS A 100 -11.06 -27.04 9.50
N MET A 101 -12.16 -26.32 9.56
CA MET A 101 -12.33 -25.26 10.54
C MET A 101 -12.37 -25.83 11.96
N THR A 102 -11.48 -25.36 12.83
CA THR A 102 -11.34 -25.82 14.22
C THR A 102 -11.89 -24.81 15.23
N GLY A 103 -12.09 -23.57 14.83
CA GLY A 103 -12.65 -22.53 15.69
C GLY A 103 -12.67 -21.16 15.05
N ALA A 104 -13.32 -20.22 15.74
CA ALA A 104 -13.32 -18.79 15.42
C ALA A 104 -13.22 -17.99 16.72
N GLU A 105 -12.34 -17.00 16.73
CA GLU A 105 -12.18 -16.06 17.84
C GLU A 105 -12.53 -14.65 17.37
N ARG A 106 -13.05 -13.83 18.28
CA ARG A 106 -13.41 -12.43 17.98
C ARG A 106 -12.92 -11.52 19.08
N ARG A 107 -12.52 -10.32 18.67
CA ARG A 107 -12.19 -9.22 19.59
C ARG A 107 -12.50 -7.88 18.94
N GLU A 108 -12.70 -6.87 19.77
CA GLU A 108 -12.80 -5.48 19.39
C GLU A 108 -11.60 -4.71 19.93
N ILE A 109 -11.06 -3.80 19.14
CA ILE A 109 -9.99 -2.88 19.52
C ILE A 109 -10.46 -1.47 19.20
N ASP A 110 -10.31 -0.56 20.15
CA ASP A 110 -10.57 0.88 19.97
C ASP A 110 -9.50 1.65 20.73
N GLU A 111 -8.49 2.07 20.01
CA GLU A 111 -7.37 2.83 20.55
C GLU A 111 -7.00 3.99 19.62
N SER A 112 -6.20 4.93 20.12
CA SER A 112 -5.65 6.00 19.31
C SER A 112 -4.15 6.12 19.54
N TRP A 113 -3.44 6.45 18.48
CA TRP A 113 -2.01 6.62 18.52
C TRP A 113 -1.57 7.91 17.82
N LYS A 114 -0.37 8.38 18.14
CA LYS A 114 0.22 9.58 17.54
C LYS A 114 1.34 9.17 16.60
N PRO A 115 1.25 9.47 15.31
CA PRO A 115 2.35 9.24 14.38
C PRO A 115 3.51 10.21 14.71
N VAL A 116 4.72 9.83 14.33
CA VAL A 116 5.90 10.71 14.42
C VAL A 116 5.70 11.95 13.54
N TYR A 117 5.05 11.76 12.42
CA TYR A 117 4.55 12.77 11.49
C TYR A 117 3.42 12.13 10.65
N GLY A 118 2.61 12.93 9.99
CA GLY A 118 1.54 12.35 9.17
C GLY A 118 0.67 13.40 8.50
N GLU A 119 -0.44 12.93 7.99
CA GLU A 119 -1.55 13.73 7.52
C GLU A 119 -2.51 14.13 8.67
N ARG A 120 -2.36 13.49 9.82
CA ARG A 120 -3.13 13.72 11.06
C ARG A 120 -2.23 13.56 12.26
N SER A 121 -2.46 14.37 13.31
CA SER A 121 -1.69 14.32 14.55
C SER A 121 -2.12 13.21 15.51
N VAL A 122 -3.32 12.65 15.29
CA VAL A 122 -3.87 11.50 16.04
C VAL A 122 -4.62 10.63 15.06
N ILE A 123 -4.36 9.33 15.13
CA ILE A 123 -5.02 8.31 14.30
C ILE A 123 -5.76 7.35 15.23
N ARG A 124 -7.05 7.12 14.96
CA ARG A 124 -7.84 6.11 15.65
C ARG A 124 -7.65 4.75 14.99
N ASP A 125 -7.44 3.70 15.78
CA ASP A 125 -7.34 2.31 15.36
C ASP A 125 -8.52 1.55 15.97
N HIS A 126 -9.68 1.56 15.27
CA HIS A 126 -10.92 0.99 15.76
C HIS A 126 -11.46 -0.05 14.79
N TYR A 127 -11.46 -1.30 15.21
CA TYR A 127 -11.90 -2.43 14.40
C TYR A 127 -12.45 -3.59 15.21
N ASN A 128 -13.29 -4.39 14.56
CA ASN A 128 -13.62 -5.75 14.98
C ASN A 128 -12.71 -6.73 14.25
N GLU A 129 -12.13 -7.70 14.97
CA GLU A 129 -11.28 -8.74 14.40
C GLU A 129 -11.92 -10.11 14.59
N MET A 130 -11.79 -10.94 13.55
CA MET A 130 -12.15 -12.36 13.58
C MET A 130 -10.95 -13.19 13.11
N THR A 131 -10.54 -14.15 13.95
CA THR A 131 -9.53 -15.16 13.61
C THR A 131 -10.22 -16.49 13.38
N LEU A 132 -10.24 -16.93 12.13
CA LEU A 132 -10.73 -18.24 11.71
C LEU A 132 -9.57 -19.23 11.75
N LYS A 133 -9.72 -20.32 12.51
CA LYS A 133 -8.67 -21.32 12.72
C LYS A 133 -8.95 -22.59 11.93
N PHE A 134 -7.94 -23.07 11.22
CA PHE A 134 -8.03 -24.25 10.38
C PHE A 134 -6.89 -25.22 10.65
N SER A 135 -7.18 -26.50 10.40
CA SER A 135 -6.18 -27.56 10.30
C SER A 135 -6.30 -28.29 8.95
N LYS A 136 -5.18 -28.77 8.44
CA LYS A 136 -5.11 -29.57 7.22
C LYS A 136 -4.34 -30.86 7.50
N GLY A 137 -4.84 -32.00 7.01
CA GLY A 137 -4.28 -33.32 7.22
C GLY A 137 -5.09 -34.19 8.17
N GLU A 138 -4.77 -35.47 8.23
CA GLU A 138 -5.46 -36.43 9.07
C GLU A 138 -4.74 -36.64 10.39
N GLY A 139 -5.45 -36.38 11.47
CA GLY A 139 -5.33 -37.00 12.77
C GLY A 139 -4.11 -36.71 13.64
N GLU A 140 -4.18 -37.20 14.82
CA GLU A 140 -3.17 -37.19 15.86
C GLU A 140 -2.02 -38.16 15.48
N GLY A 141 -0.93 -37.59 14.96
CA GLY A 141 0.29 -38.40 14.77
C GLY A 141 0.84 -38.85 16.12
N LYS A 142 1.18 -40.11 16.27
CA LYS A 142 1.89 -40.62 17.44
C LYS A 142 3.33 -40.09 17.40
N LYS A 143 3.83 -39.59 18.53
CA LYS A 143 5.27 -39.34 18.73
C LYS A 143 5.99 -40.69 18.70
N GLU A 144 6.78 -40.93 17.67
CA GLU A 144 7.77 -42.01 17.65
C GLU A 144 9.14 -41.37 17.54
N ASP A 145 10.05 -41.79 18.39
CA ASP A 145 11.49 -41.41 18.38
C ASP A 145 11.80 -39.90 18.48
N GLY A 146 10.98 -39.15 19.22
CA GLY A 146 11.23 -37.71 19.45
C GLY A 146 10.77 -36.78 18.32
N TYR A 147 10.32 -37.28 17.19
CA TYR A 147 9.75 -36.48 16.10
C TYR A 147 8.23 -36.48 16.18
N ASP A 148 7.66 -35.26 16.06
CA ASP A 148 6.22 -35.09 15.96
C ASP A 148 5.77 -35.41 14.54
N LYS A 149 5.26 -36.63 14.31
CA LYS A 149 4.71 -37.05 13.01
C LYS A 149 3.29 -36.53 12.77
N ARG A 150 2.88 -35.42 13.44
CA ARG A 150 1.59 -34.82 13.17
C ARG A 150 1.54 -34.34 11.72
N LYS A 151 0.65 -34.90 10.96
CA LYS A 151 0.31 -34.47 9.59
C LYS A 151 -0.69 -33.29 9.59
N ASN A 152 -0.78 -32.55 10.70
CA ASN A 152 -1.71 -31.44 10.81
C ASN A 152 -0.95 -30.13 10.65
N TYR A 153 -1.19 -29.50 9.51
CA TYR A 153 -0.76 -28.12 9.29
C TYR A 153 -1.83 -27.16 9.80
N LEU A 154 -1.39 -26.07 10.43
CA LEU A 154 -2.28 -25.06 10.98
C LEU A 154 -2.22 -23.81 10.10
N MET A 155 -3.38 -23.26 9.79
CA MET A 155 -3.52 -21.96 9.14
C MET A 155 -4.67 -21.19 9.77
N ASN A 156 -4.49 -19.90 9.95
CA ASN A 156 -5.56 -18.99 10.35
C ASN A 156 -5.82 -17.99 9.23
N ILE A 157 -7.07 -17.53 9.10
CA ILE A 157 -7.41 -16.34 8.35
C ILE A 157 -7.79 -15.28 9.38
N ILE A 158 -7.04 -14.19 9.41
CA ILE A 158 -7.31 -13.05 10.29
C ILE A 158 -8.01 -11.98 9.46
N VAL A 159 -9.20 -11.56 9.89
CA VAL A 159 -10.01 -10.53 9.24
C VAL A 159 -10.22 -9.39 10.21
N ARG A 160 -9.99 -8.16 9.77
CA ARG A 160 -10.33 -6.92 10.49
C ARG A 160 -11.33 -6.11 9.70
N ALA A 161 -12.41 -5.72 10.35
CA ALA A 161 -13.41 -4.81 9.80
C ALA A 161 -13.32 -3.47 10.54
N TYR A 162 -12.89 -2.45 9.83
CA TYR A 162 -12.83 -1.04 10.26
C TYR A 162 -14.05 -0.30 9.72
N ASN A 163 -14.28 0.93 10.16
CA ASN A 163 -15.26 1.83 9.55
C ASN A 163 -14.80 2.35 8.17
N GLU A 164 -13.49 2.26 7.90
CA GLU A 164 -12.81 2.70 6.68
C GLU A 164 -12.67 1.60 5.64
N GLY A 165 -12.80 0.32 6.03
CA GLY A 165 -12.62 -0.82 5.12
C GLY A 165 -12.45 -2.15 5.84
N VAL A 166 -12.20 -3.18 5.05
CA VAL A 166 -11.94 -4.54 5.55
C VAL A 166 -10.57 -5.01 5.07
N ALA A 167 -9.83 -5.66 5.96
CA ALA A 167 -8.55 -6.28 5.62
C ALA A 167 -8.51 -7.73 6.10
N PHE A 168 -7.84 -8.60 5.35
CA PHE A 168 -7.60 -9.98 5.77
C PHE A 168 -6.22 -10.46 5.34
N ARG A 169 -5.71 -11.49 6.07
CA ARG A 169 -4.43 -12.15 5.76
C ARG A 169 -4.43 -13.59 6.21
N TYR A 170 -3.50 -14.37 5.66
CA TYR A 170 -3.20 -15.72 6.11
C TYR A 170 -2.13 -15.67 7.20
N HIS A 171 -2.29 -16.52 8.23
CA HIS A 171 -1.33 -16.65 9.32
C HIS A 171 -1.06 -18.13 9.60
N PHE A 172 0.20 -18.50 9.62
CA PHE A 172 0.69 -19.84 9.93
C PHE A 172 1.25 -19.83 11.35
N PRO A 173 0.50 -20.35 12.34
CA PRO A 173 0.81 -20.15 13.76
C PRO A 173 1.82 -21.16 14.34
N GLU A 174 2.30 -22.10 13.53
CA GLU A 174 3.17 -23.19 14.02
C GLU A 174 4.46 -22.64 14.64
N THR A 175 4.74 -23.02 15.89
CA THR A 175 5.89 -22.51 16.65
C THR A 175 6.84 -23.60 17.11
N THR A 176 6.37 -24.85 17.17
CA THR A 176 7.11 -25.93 17.86
C THR A 176 8.21 -26.53 17.00
N ASN A 177 7.98 -26.72 15.72
CA ASN A 177 8.89 -27.42 14.79
C ASN A 177 9.28 -26.59 13.57
N GLY A 178 9.06 -25.29 13.56
CA GLY A 178 9.34 -24.36 12.44
C GLY A 178 9.00 -24.98 11.07
N LEU A 179 7.89 -24.60 10.49
CA LEU A 179 7.47 -25.12 9.19
C LEU A 179 8.01 -24.20 8.09
N PHE A 180 8.76 -24.79 7.15
CA PHE A 180 9.17 -24.10 5.93
C PHE A 180 8.01 -24.07 4.94
N LEU A 181 7.69 -22.89 4.46
CA LEU A 181 6.61 -22.66 3.50
C LEU A 181 7.20 -22.06 2.22
N HIS A 182 7.10 -22.80 1.11
CA HIS A 182 7.37 -22.28 -0.22
C HIS A 182 6.03 -21.90 -0.87
N ILE A 183 5.66 -20.63 -0.73
CA ILE A 183 4.43 -20.06 -1.29
C ILE A 183 4.68 -19.72 -2.75
N THR A 184 3.98 -20.39 -3.65
CA THR A 184 4.15 -20.20 -5.09
C THR A 184 3.19 -19.20 -5.68
N ASP A 185 1.99 -19.02 -5.09
CA ASP A 185 1.00 -18.04 -5.54
C ASP A 185 -0.09 -17.84 -4.47
N GLU A 186 -0.87 -16.78 -4.58
CA GLU A 186 -2.12 -16.57 -3.86
C GLU A 186 -3.30 -16.72 -4.81
N GLN A 187 -4.27 -17.54 -4.41
CA GLN A 187 -5.54 -17.70 -5.13
C GLN A 187 -6.64 -16.75 -4.61
N THR A 188 -6.25 -15.76 -3.82
CA THR A 188 -7.16 -14.74 -3.30
C THR A 188 -7.82 -13.96 -4.43
N SER A 189 -9.14 -14.04 -4.51
CA SER A 189 -9.92 -13.41 -5.57
C SER A 189 -10.86 -12.31 -5.05
N PHE A 190 -11.27 -11.42 -5.96
CA PHE A 190 -12.19 -10.31 -5.71
C PHE A 190 -13.15 -10.24 -6.89
N THR A 191 -14.30 -10.91 -6.76
CA THR A 191 -15.37 -10.85 -7.76
C THR A 191 -16.18 -9.58 -7.52
N MET A 192 -16.11 -8.67 -8.47
CA MET A 192 -16.80 -7.39 -8.38
C MET A 192 -18.16 -7.45 -9.10
N PRO A 193 -19.14 -6.62 -8.73
CA PRO A 193 -20.38 -6.49 -9.47
C PRO A 193 -20.13 -6.23 -10.96
N GLN A 194 -20.92 -6.89 -11.81
CA GLN A 194 -20.77 -6.76 -13.25
C GLN A 194 -20.92 -5.30 -13.72
N GLY A 195 -20.05 -4.85 -14.60
CA GLY A 195 -19.99 -3.46 -15.07
C GLY A 195 -19.03 -2.57 -14.28
N THR A 196 -18.34 -3.12 -13.27
CA THR A 196 -17.28 -2.42 -12.56
C THR A 196 -16.15 -2.04 -13.52
N LYS A 197 -15.61 -0.84 -13.34
CA LYS A 197 -14.43 -0.33 -14.09
C LYS A 197 -13.29 -0.06 -13.12
N ALA A 198 -12.05 -0.28 -13.60
CA ALA A 198 -10.82 -0.06 -12.85
C ALA A 198 -10.01 1.10 -13.43
N TYR A 199 -9.43 1.92 -12.58
CA TYR A 199 -8.35 2.83 -12.94
C TYR A 199 -7.06 2.01 -13.03
N TYR A 200 -6.87 1.40 -14.19
CA TYR A 200 -5.79 0.46 -14.50
C TYR A 200 -4.47 1.17 -14.68
N GLU A 201 -3.40 0.62 -14.14
CA GLU A 201 -2.03 1.09 -14.31
C GLU A 201 -1.09 -0.12 -14.37
N ARG A 202 -0.32 -0.23 -15.45
CA ARG A 202 0.50 -1.43 -15.71
C ARG A 202 1.77 -1.50 -14.87
N TRP A 203 2.42 -0.35 -14.62
CA TRP A 203 3.63 -0.22 -13.80
C TRP A 203 3.58 1.07 -13.00
N ALA A 204 4.33 1.14 -11.91
CA ALA A 204 4.14 2.15 -10.87
C ALA A 204 4.35 3.62 -11.31
N GLN A 205 5.01 3.87 -12.43
CA GLN A 205 5.17 5.19 -13.06
C GLN A 205 4.40 5.30 -14.38
N GLY A 206 3.47 4.37 -14.63
CA GLY A 206 2.66 4.29 -15.83
C GLY A 206 1.53 5.33 -15.89
N PRO A 207 0.90 5.48 -17.05
CA PRO A 207 -0.35 6.21 -17.17
C PRO A 207 -1.52 5.39 -16.62
N TYR A 208 -2.51 6.08 -16.05
CA TYR A 208 -3.78 5.46 -15.67
C TYR A 208 -4.76 5.44 -16.83
N GLU A 209 -5.52 4.36 -16.93
CA GLU A 209 -6.60 4.18 -17.91
C GLU A 209 -7.84 3.63 -17.21
N LEU A 210 -9.03 4.18 -17.50
CA LEU A 210 -10.28 3.61 -16.99
C LEU A 210 -10.72 2.45 -17.87
N ARG A 211 -10.56 1.21 -17.39
CA ARG A 211 -10.85 -0.02 -18.11
C ARG A 211 -11.96 -0.84 -17.44
N PRO A 212 -12.83 -1.53 -18.20
CA PRO A 212 -13.73 -2.54 -17.62
C PRO A 212 -12.93 -3.72 -17.06
N LEU A 213 -13.52 -4.48 -16.14
CA LEU A 213 -12.92 -5.72 -15.59
C LEU A 213 -13.09 -6.91 -16.55
N GLU A 214 -12.69 -6.71 -17.79
CA GLU A 214 -12.71 -7.72 -18.85
C GLU A 214 -11.70 -7.32 -19.94
N GLY A 215 -11.19 -8.29 -20.66
CA GLY A 215 -10.37 -8.02 -21.84
C GLY A 215 -8.95 -7.51 -21.57
N TRP A 216 -8.39 -7.68 -20.37
CA TRP A 216 -6.98 -7.31 -20.09
C TRP A 216 -5.98 -8.32 -20.66
N GLY A 217 -6.44 -9.52 -21.06
CA GLY A 217 -5.55 -10.61 -21.45
C GLY A 217 -4.68 -11.07 -20.29
N GLU A 218 -3.37 -11.17 -20.50
CA GLU A 218 -2.38 -11.52 -19.48
C GLU A 218 -1.81 -10.29 -18.75
N GLU A 219 -2.34 -9.09 -19.00
CA GLU A 219 -1.85 -7.88 -18.36
C GLU A 219 -2.28 -7.80 -16.89
N GLU A 220 -1.42 -7.18 -16.09
CA GLU A 220 -1.62 -6.98 -14.66
C GLU A 220 -1.67 -5.50 -14.31
N SER A 221 -2.47 -5.15 -13.32
CA SER A 221 -2.55 -3.79 -12.79
C SER A 221 -1.81 -3.67 -11.46
N GLU A 222 -1.16 -2.52 -11.28
CA GLU A 222 -0.56 -2.12 -10.01
C GLU A 222 -1.62 -1.86 -8.92
N ARG A 223 -1.15 -1.77 -7.68
CA ARG A 223 -1.88 -1.36 -6.50
C ARG A 223 -1.41 0.04 -6.02
N PRO A 224 -2.26 0.86 -5.39
CA PRO A 224 -3.71 0.69 -5.18
C PRO A 224 -4.46 0.58 -6.50
N LEU A 225 -5.43 -0.33 -6.58
CA LEU A 225 -6.34 -0.44 -7.72
C LEU A 225 -7.70 0.16 -7.33
N THR A 226 -7.98 1.35 -7.86
CA THR A 226 -9.25 2.04 -7.62
C THR A 226 -10.30 1.62 -8.62
N LEU A 227 -11.48 1.29 -8.12
CA LEU A 227 -12.62 0.75 -8.89
C LEU A 227 -13.83 1.67 -8.77
N LYS A 228 -14.58 1.78 -9.86
CA LYS A 228 -15.89 2.43 -9.92
C LYS A 228 -16.95 1.35 -10.13
N LEU A 229 -17.79 1.12 -9.12
CA LEU A 229 -18.87 0.15 -9.19
C LEU A 229 -20.07 0.72 -9.96
N PRO A 230 -20.92 -0.12 -10.58
CA PRO A 230 -22.05 0.32 -11.38
C PRO A 230 -23.13 1.05 -10.57
N ASP A 231 -23.20 0.80 -9.26
CA ASP A 231 -24.13 1.46 -8.34
C ASP A 231 -23.61 2.76 -7.73
N GLY A 232 -22.41 3.21 -8.16
CA GLY A 232 -21.78 4.46 -7.75
C GLY A 232 -20.81 4.35 -6.58
N LEU A 233 -20.68 3.18 -5.92
CA LEU A 233 -19.63 3.00 -4.90
C LEU A 233 -18.24 3.10 -5.51
N SER A 234 -17.33 3.67 -4.74
CA SER A 234 -15.91 3.71 -5.02
C SER A 234 -15.19 2.69 -4.14
N VAL A 235 -14.31 1.89 -4.72
CA VAL A 235 -13.56 0.84 -4.01
C VAL A 235 -12.08 0.99 -4.32
N ALA A 236 -11.22 0.73 -3.33
CA ALA A 236 -9.78 0.59 -3.56
C ALA A 236 -9.29 -0.74 -2.99
N LEU A 237 -8.58 -1.49 -3.82
CA LEU A 237 -7.88 -2.71 -3.44
C LEU A 237 -6.41 -2.40 -3.21
N LEU A 238 -5.89 -2.73 -2.02
CA LEU A 238 -4.54 -2.41 -1.59
C LEU A 238 -3.87 -3.60 -0.89
N GLU A 239 -2.61 -3.38 -0.56
CA GLU A 239 -1.79 -4.24 0.28
C GLU A 239 -1.26 -3.43 1.46
N ALA A 240 -1.17 -4.03 2.66
CA ALA A 240 -0.50 -3.42 3.81
C ALA A 240 0.45 -4.41 4.50
N GLU A 241 1.46 -3.89 5.20
CA GLU A 241 2.50 -4.70 5.88
C GLU A 241 3.20 -5.70 4.93
N MET A 242 3.50 -5.29 3.69
CA MET A 242 4.28 -6.09 2.75
C MET A 242 5.77 -5.84 3.02
N VAL A 243 6.40 -6.66 3.86
CA VAL A 243 7.78 -6.46 4.35
C VAL A 243 8.71 -7.59 3.91
N ASP A 244 8.42 -8.83 4.29
CA ASP A 244 9.19 -10.01 3.92
C ASP A 244 8.34 -10.92 3.04
N TYR A 245 7.96 -10.40 1.88
CA TYR A 245 7.05 -11.05 0.95
C TYR A 245 7.26 -10.55 -0.47
N ALA A 246 6.68 -11.22 -1.47
CA ALA A 246 6.60 -10.71 -2.83
C ALA A 246 5.42 -9.74 -2.96
N ARG A 247 5.60 -8.62 -3.67
CA ARG A 247 4.48 -7.72 -3.94
C ARG A 247 3.41 -8.39 -4.79
N GLY A 248 2.16 -8.06 -4.50
CA GLY A 248 1.02 -8.47 -5.32
C GLY A 248 0.67 -7.43 -6.38
N LYS A 249 0.21 -7.90 -7.53
CA LYS A 249 -0.55 -7.16 -8.54
C LYS A 249 -1.92 -7.78 -8.70
N PHE A 250 -2.75 -7.20 -9.55
CA PHE A 250 -4.07 -7.72 -9.87
C PHE A 250 -4.13 -8.11 -11.34
N ARG A 251 -4.54 -9.35 -11.62
CA ARG A 251 -4.89 -9.85 -12.95
C ARG A 251 -6.35 -10.26 -12.99
N LEU A 252 -6.93 -10.33 -14.18
CA LEU A 252 -8.26 -10.90 -14.34
C LEU A 252 -8.22 -12.43 -14.24
N SER A 253 -9.26 -13.01 -13.64
CA SER A 253 -9.45 -14.45 -13.65
C SER A 253 -9.72 -14.95 -15.07
N ALA A 254 -9.09 -16.04 -15.46
CA ALA A 254 -9.37 -16.72 -16.72
C ALA A 254 -10.70 -17.51 -16.69
N GLU A 255 -11.18 -17.83 -15.49
CA GLU A 255 -12.32 -18.74 -15.29
C GLU A 255 -13.62 -18.00 -14.96
N LYS A 256 -13.54 -16.82 -14.33
CA LYS A 256 -14.69 -16.09 -13.81
C LYS A 256 -14.64 -14.63 -14.21
N THR A 257 -15.69 -14.16 -14.88
CA THR A 257 -15.82 -12.76 -15.31
C THR A 257 -15.87 -11.79 -14.12
N SER A 258 -15.50 -10.53 -14.36
CA SER A 258 -15.48 -9.45 -13.34
C SER A 258 -14.71 -9.82 -12.06
N THR A 259 -13.78 -10.75 -12.16
CA THR A 259 -13.02 -11.27 -11.01
C THR A 259 -11.54 -10.92 -11.16
N LEU A 260 -11.03 -10.19 -10.18
CA LEU A 260 -9.61 -9.93 -9.98
C LEU A 260 -9.00 -11.04 -9.12
N VAL A 261 -7.77 -11.41 -9.39
CA VAL A 261 -6.98 -12.36 -8.60
C VAL A 261 -5.66 -11.71 -8.26
N THR A 262 -5.20 -11.90 -7.01
CA THR A 262 -3.86 -11.50 -6.61
C THR A 262 -2.84 -12.31 -7.42
N SER A 263 -1.85 -11.63 -7.99
CA SER A 263 -0.72 -12.24 -8.69
C SER A 263 0.56 -11.83 -7.97
N LEU A 264 1.32 -12.79 -7.46
CA LEU A 264 2.60 -12.52 -6.80
C LEU A 264 3.69 -12.34 -7.84
N TYR A 265 4.57 -11.36 -7.62
CA TYR A 265 5.72 -11.12 -8.50
C TYR A 265 6.68 -12.34 -8.58
N SER A 266 6.80 -13.07 -7.50
CA SER A 266 7.60 -14.31 -7.40
C SER A 266 7.08 -15.19 -6.26
N SER A 267 7.56 -16.43 -6.20
CA SER A 267 7.39 -17.27 -5.00
C SER A 267 8.05 -16.64 -3.77
N VAL A 268 7.62 -17.10 -2.59
CA VAL A 268 8.04 -16.60 -1.29
C VAL A 268 8.45 -17.78 -0.40
N ASP A 269 9.60 -17.69 0.23
CA ASP A 269 10.12 -18.68 1.19
C ASP A 269 10.08 -18.10 2.60
N VAL A 270 9.31 -18.71 3.49
CA VAL A 270 9.17 -18.25 4.87
C VAL A 270 9.19 -19.40 5.87
N ILE A 271 9.41 -19.08 7.14
CA ILE A 271 9.39 -20.03 8.24
C ILE A 271 8.31 -19.61 9.22
N SER A 272 7.43 -20.55 9.61
CA SER A 272 6.41 -20.28 10.63
C SER A 272 7.03 -20.05 12.03
N PRO A 273 6.43 -19.22 12.91
CA PRO A 273 5.16 -18.52 12.68
C PRO A 273 5.31 -17.37 11.69
N TYR A 274 4.37 -17.25 10.76
CA TYR A 274 4.43 -16.23 9.72
C TYR A 274 3.03 -15.70 9.36
N SER A 275 2.96 -14.41 9.01
CA SER A 275 1.75 -13.79 8.45
C SER A 275 2.04 -13.20 7.09
N THR A 276 1.17 -13.45 6.12
CA THR A 276 1.23 -12.76 4.82
C THR A 276 0.89 -11.28 4.98
N PRO A 277 1.18 -10.43 3.99
CA PRO A 277 0.64 -9.08 3.94
C PRO A 277 -0.89 -9.06 4.02
N TRP A 278 -1.43 -7.95 4.47
CA TRP A 278 -2.87 -7.71 4.44
C TRP A 278 -3.36 -7.44 3.03
N ARG A 279 -4.47 -8.05 2.65
CA ARG A 279 -5.29 -7.69 1.50
C ARG A 279 -6.38 -6.75 1.99
N VAL A 280 -6.43 -5.55 1.43
CA VAL A 280 -7.23 -4.43 1.93
C VAL A 280 -8.28 -4.04 0.91
N ILE A 281 -9.53 -3.86 1.37
CA ILE A 281 -10.66 -3.39 0.59
C ILE A 281 -11.22 -2.16 1.29
N MET A 282 -10.99 -0.98 0.72
CA MET A 282 -11.59 0.28 1.17
C MET A 282 -12.81 0.60 0.33
N VAL A 283 -13.85 1.16 0.94
CA VAL A 283 -15.09 1.54 0.23
C VAL A 283 -15.50 2.96 0.63
N GLY A 284 -15.98 3.73 -0.32
CA GLY A 284 -16.59 5.04 -0.12
C GLY A 284 -17.84 5.24 -0.96
N GLU A 285 -18.75 6.08 -0.49
CA GLU A 285 -19.90 6.53 -1.29
C GLU A 285 -19.41 7.42 -2.46
N ARG A 286 -18.30 8.13 -2.24
CA ARG A 286 -17.63 8.97 -3.22
C ARG A 286 -16.12 8.68 -3.20
N PHE A 287 -15.43 9.02 -4.26
CA PHE A 287 -13.97 8.81 -4.33
C PHE A 287 -13.19 9.55 -3.24
N VAL A 288 -13.64 10.73 -2.80
CA VAL A 288 -13.00 11.49 -1.71
C VAL A 288 -13.03 10.77 -0.36
N ASP A 289 -13.99 9.89 -0.14
CA ASP A 289 -14.07 9.11 1.09
C ASP A 289 -12.87 8.16 1.21
N LEU A 290 -12.39 7.61 0.08
CA LEU A 290 -11.19 6.75 0.06
C LEU A 290 -9.94 7.52 0.55
N ILE A 291 -9.80 8.80 0.17
CA ILE A 291 -8.68 9.65 0.62
C ILE A 291 -8.79 9.89 2.13
N ASN A 292 -9.99 10.12 2.64
CA ASN A 292 -10.23 10.33 4.07
C ASN A 292 -10.04 9.05 4.92
N HIS A 293 -10.05 7.88 4.28
CA HIS A 293 -9.88 6.55 4.90
C HIS A 293 -8.43 6.02 4.85
N ASN A 294 -7.46 6.76 4.33
CA ASN A 294 -6.11 6.27 4.05
C ASN A 294 -5.28 5.89 5.28
N ASP A 295 -5.68 6.30 6.49
CA ASP A 295 -5.05 5.87 7.75
C ASP A 295 -5.15 4.35 7.98
N LEU A 296 -6.10 3.67 7.33
CA LEU A 296 -6.27 2.22 7.41
C LEU A 296 -4.98 1.46 7.07
N VAL A 297 -4.24 1.92 6.06
CA VAL A 297 -2.96 1.28 5.66
C VAL A 297 -1.93 1.37 6.79
N LEU A 298 -1.86 2.49 7.51
CA LEU A 298 -0.97 2.64 8.65
C LEU A 298 -1.43 1.76 9.83
N ASN A 299 -2.73 1.73 10.13
CA ASN A 299 -3.32 0.93 11.22
C ASN A 299 -3.04 -0.57 11.09
N LEU A 300 -2.85 -1.07 9.88
CA LEU A 300 -2.52 -2.46 9.60
C LEU A 300 -1.03 -2.80 9.78
N ASN A 301 -0.18 -1.83 10.12
CA ASN A 301 1.25 -2.03 10.36
C ASN A 301 1.59 -1.99 11.86
N PRO A 302 2.68 -2.65 12.29
CA PRO A 302 3.14 -2.58 13.67
C PRO A 302 3.50 -1.16 14.11
N ALA A 303 3.42 -0.92 15.42
CA ALA A 303 3.88 0.33 16.04
C ALA A 303 5.37 0.60 15.77
N CYS A 304 5.78 1.86 15.94
CA CYS A 304 7.15 2.31 15.76
C CYS A 304 8.15 1.47 16.57
N LYS A 305 9.21 1.02 15.92
CA LYS A 305 10.29 0.22 16.51
C LYS A 305 11.58 1.01 16.78
N LEU A 306 11.65 2.27 16.38
CA LEU A 306 12.79 3.13 16.69
C LEU A 306 12.69 3.61 18.14
N ALA A 307 13.78 3.47 18.89
CA ALA A 307 13.83 3.91 20.30
C ALA A 307 13.80 5.43 20.45
N ASP A 308 14.40 6.16 19.50
CA ASP A 308 14.36 7.62 19.41
C ASP A 308 13.96 8.05 17.99
N THR A 309 12.97 8.90 17.91
CA THR A 309 12.48 9.50 16.65
C THR A 309 12.67 11.02 16.62
N SER A 310 13.29 11.60 17.66
CA SER A 310 13.43 13.04 17.82
C SER A 310 14.30 13.69 16.72
N TRP A 311 15.16 12.93 16.08
CA TRP A 311 16.01 13.33 14.96
C TRP A 311 15.29 13.36 13.60
N ILE A 312 14.15 12.67 13.47
CA ILE A 312 13.34 12.66 12.24
C ILE A 312 12.62 14.00 12.12
N LYS A 313 12.97 14.79 11.11
CA LYS A 313 12.44 16.13 10.90
C LYS A 313 11.84 16.28 9.51
N PRO A 314 10.51 16.19 9.37
CA PRO A 314 9.85 16.46 8.10
C PRO A 314 10.20 17.84 7.54
N GLY A 315 10.19 17.98 6.23
CA GLY A 315 10.47 19.26 5.59
C GLY A 315 10.54 19.18 4.07
N LYS A 316 10.67 20.34 3.47
CA LYS A 316 10.87 20.49 2.03
C LYS A 316 12.31 20.23 1.66
N VAL A 317 12.53 19.70 0.45
CA VAL A 317 13.86 19.35 -0.08
C VAL A 317 14.06 20.08 -1.41
N PHE A 318 15.22 20.73 -1.57
CA PHE A 318 15.66 21.31 -2.83
C PHE A 318 16.73 20.43 -3.48
N ARG A 319 16.56 20.09 -4.75
CA ARG A 319 17.58 19.34 -5.49
C ARG A 319 18.66 20.25 -6.03
N ALA A 320 19.90 20.07 -5.61
CA ALA A 320 21.06 20.71 -6.22
C ALA A 320 21.40 20.00 -7.55
N GLY A 321 21.00 20.59 -8.66
CA GLY A 321 21.16 20.00 -10.00
C GLY A 321 22.59 20.04 -10.52
N ASP A 322 23.41 20.99 -10.06
CA ASP A 322 24.82 21.13 -10.44
C ASP A 322 25.72 20.66 -9.29
N LEU A 323 26.45 19.58 -9.51
CA LEU A 323 27.31 18.96 -8.50
C LEU A 323 28.71 19.62 -8.45
N LYS A 324 28.73 20.90 -8.05
CA LYS A 324 29.93 21.72 -7.79
C LYS A 324 29.78 22.41 -6.44
N GLN A 325 30.91 22.59 -5.74
CA GLN A 325 30.94 23.14 -4.38
C GLN A 325 30.20 24.48 -4.24
N ASP A 326 30.48 25.42 -5.16
CA ASP A 326 29.84 26.74 -5.17
C ASP A 326 28.34 26.68 -5.51
N LYS A 327 27.95 25.80 -6.41
CA LYS A 327 26.55 25.63 -6.83
C LYS A 327 25.71 24.97 -5.74
N VAL A 328 26.25 23.96 -5.06
CA VAL A 328 25.57 23.37 -3.89
C VAL A 328 25.42 24.39 -2.76
N LYS A 329 26.44 25.24 -2.49
CA LYS A 329 26.30 26.35 -1.52
C LYS A 329 25.23 27.35 -1.92
N ALA A 330 25.15 27.73 -3.19
CA ALA A 330 24.08 28.61 -3.69
C ALA A 330 22.68 27.97 -3.51
N ALA A 331 22.56 26.67 -3.74
CA ALA A 331 21.32 25.93 -3.47
C ALA A 331 20.97 25.92 -1.97
N VAL A 332 21.97 25.82 -1.09
CA VAL A 332 21.78 25.90 0.38
C VAL A 332 21.30 27.29 0.80
N ASP A 333 21.90 28.36 0.28
CA ASP A 333 21.49 29.73 0.58
C ASP A 333 20.05 29.98 0.11
N PHE A 334 19.71 29.56 -1.11
CA PHE A 334 18.35 29.62 -1.62
C PHE A 334 17.35 28.84 -0.73
N ALA A 335 17.72 27.62 -0.35
CA ALA A 335 16.89 26.79 0.52
C ALA A 335 16.61 27.47 1.87
N ALA A 336 17.64 28.06 2.50
CA ALA A 336 17.52 28.79 3.75
C ALA A 336 16.58 29.98 3.65
N GLU A 337 16.70 30.78 2.57
CA GLU A 337 15.83 31.93 2.32
C GLU A 337 14.36 31.54 2.05
N ARG A 338 14.14 30.37 1.47
CA ARG A 338 12.81 29.89 1.07
C ARG A 338 12.15 28.94 2.08
N GLY A 339 12.72 28.79 3.30
CA GLY A 339 12.16 27.90 4.32
C GLY A 339 12.18 26.42 3.95
N ILE A 340 13.12 26.02 3.10
CA ILE A 340 13.38 24.63 2.69
C ILE A 340 14.40 24.06 3.67
N ARG A 341 14.10 22.89 4.23
CA ARG A 341 14.89 22.30 5.32
C ARG A 341 16.11 21.50 4.84
N TYR A 342 16.04 20.95 3.64
CA TYR A 342 17.07 20.07 3.12
C TYR A 342 17.51 20.47 1.71
N VAL A 343 18.79 20.24 1.44
CA VAL A 343 19.33 20.20 0.08
C VAL A 343 19.75 18.77 -0.23
N HIS A 344 19.41 18.31 -1.42
CA HIS A 344 19.73 16.98 -1.90
C HIS A 344 20.71 17.07 -3.08
N MET A 345 21.84 16.38 -2.98
CA MET A 345 22.74 16.11 -4.09
C MET A 345 22.33 14.82 -4.78
N ASP A 346 21.91 14.93 -6.02
CA ASP A 346 21.40 13.82 -6.81
C ASP A 346 22.52 12.97 -7.44
N ALA A 347 22.14 12.01 -8.29
CA ALA A 347 23.01 11.03 -8.93
C ALA A 347 24.30 11.63 -9.53
N GLY A 348 25.37 10.84 -9.54
CA GLY A 348 26.64 11.17 -10.19
C GLY A 348 27.70 11.84 -9.31
N TRP A 349 27.46 12.10 -8.03
CA TRP A 349 28.45 12.72 -7.14
C TRP A 349 29.65 11.80 -6.81
N TYR A 350 29.45 10.48 -6.80
CA TYR A 350 30.50 9.46 -6.56
C TYR A 350 30.90 8.70 -7.84
N GLY A 351 30.47 9.15 -9.00
CA GLY A 351 30.76 8.57 -10.31
C GLY A 351 29.52 8.02 -11.02
N PRO A 352 29.69 7.33 -12.15
CA PRO A 352 28.59 6.76 -12.91
C PRO A 352 27.82 5.70 -12.11
N GLU A 353 26.51 5.84 -12.04
CA GLU A 353 25.63 5.05 -11.17
C GLU A 353 25.68 3.54 -11.44
N MET A 354 25.77 3.16 -12.71
CA MET A 354 25.79 1.75 -13.15
C MET A 354 27.21 1.16 -13.25
N ASN A 355 28.24 1.92 -12.89
CA ASN A 355 29.62 1.41 -12.92
C ASN A 355 29.94 0.69 -11.61
N MET A 356 30.36 -0.57 -11.72
CA MET A 356 30.70 -1.41 -10.57
C MET A 356 31.92 -0.91 -9.77
N SER A 357 32.78 -0.07 -10.36
CA SER A 357 33.91 0.55 -9.69
C SER A 357 33.59 1.86 -8.97
N SER A 358 32.40 2.42 -9.14
CA SER A 358 31.97 3.63 -8.44
C SER A 358 31.77 3.34 -6.95
N ASP A 359 32.42 4.16 -6.11
CA ASP A 359 32.48 4.00 -4.66
C ASP A 359 31.78 5.17 -3.95
N ALA A 360 30.62 4.89 -3.35
CA ALA A 360 29.84 5.89 -2.64
C ALA A 360 30.45 6.36 -1.29
N SER A 361 31.61 5.82 -0.91
CA SER A 361 32.38 6.34 0.23
C SER A 361 33.27 7.54 -0.15
N THR A 362 33.41 7.85 -1.45
CA THR A 362 34.28 8.91 -1.96
C THR A 362 33.58 9.75 -3.02
N VAL A 363 33.97 11.01 -3.12
CA VAL A 363 33.55 11.87 -4.24
C VAL A 363 34.30 11.49 -5.49
N SER A 364 33.64 11.45 -6.64
CA SER A 364 34.30 11.19 -7.92
C SER A 364 35.36 12.24 -8.21
N PRO A 365 36.58 11.84 -8.73
CA PRO A 365 37.69 12.74 -8.97
C PRO A 365 37.40 13.90 -9.95
N ASP A 366 36.37 13.74 -10.79
CA ASP A 366 35.93 14.78 -11.74
C ASP A 366 34.97 15.81 -11.12
N LYS A 367 34.60 15.66 -9.85
CA LYS A 367 33.70 16.57 -9.12
C LYS A 367 34.47 17.44 -8.15
N ASP A 368 34.19 18.74 -8.20
CA ASP A 368 34.64 19.70 -7.20
C ASP A 368 33.65 19.74 -6.03
N LEU A 369 33.77 18.75 -5.11
CA LEU A 369 32.88 18.60 -3.94
C LEU A 369 33.68 18.15 -2.71
N ASP A 370 33.44 18.82 -1.60
CA ASP A 370 33.85 18.41 -0.25
C ASP A 370 32.57 18.24 0.60
N ILE A 371 32.08 16.99 0.71
CA ILE A 371 30.83 16.69 1.41
C ILE A 371 30.91 17.06 2.90
N PRO A 372 31.97 16.70 3.67
CA PRO A 372 32.10 17.16 5.04
C PRO A 372 32.05 18.68 5.20
N ALA A 373 32.70 19.44 4.31
CA ALA A 373 32.65 20.91 4.33
C ALA A 373 31.24 21.42 3.95
N LEU A 374 30.55 20.78 3.01
CA LEU A 374 29.15 21.10 2.68
C LEU A 374 28.22 20.83 3.86
N CYS A 375 28.37 19.71 4.57
CA CYS A 375 27.56 19.42 5.76
C CYS A 375 27.73 20.49 6.86
N LYS A 376 28.97 20.94 7.11
CA LYS A 376 29.21 22.05 8.05
C LYS A 376 28.58 23.37 7.56
N TYR A 377 28.66 23.64 6.27
CA TYR A 377 28.03 24.83 5.69
C TYR A 377 26.51 24.78 5.81
N THR A 378 25.87 23.66 5.46
CA THR A 378 24.42 23.47 5.58
C THR A 378 23.97 23.61 7.03
N GLU A 379 24.70 23.01 7.98
CA GLU A 379 24.42 23.12 9.41
C GLU A 379 24.47 24.58 9.89
N SER A 380 25.46 25.36 9.44
CA SER A 380 25.58 26.80 9.78
C SER A 380 24.40 27.63 9.28
N LYS A 381 23.64 27.14 8.30
CA LYS A 381 22.42 27.76 7.73
C LYS A 381 21.13 27.15 8.28
N GLY A 382 21.21 26.17 9.18
CA GLY A 382 20.04 25.43 9.68
C GLY A 382 19.43 24.47 8.66
N ILE A 383 20.20 24.07 7.63
CA ILE A 383 19.81 23.18 6.54
C ILE A 383 20.46 21.81 6.72
N GLY A 384 19.80 20.74 6.33
CA GLY A 384 20.36 19.38 6.26
C GLY A 384 20.80 19.02 4.84
N LEU A 385 21.87 18.24 4.71
CA LEU A 385 22.30 17.69 3.43
C LEU A 385 21.86 16.23 3.30
N MET A 386 21.32 15.87 2.14
CA MET A 386 20.97 14.51 1.73
C MET A 386 21.71 14.16 0.45
N VAL A 387 21.92 12.88 0.22
CA VAL A 387 22.61 12.37 -0.97
C VAL A 387 21.84 11.23 -1.63
N TYR A 388 21.96 11.14 -2.94
CA TYR A 388 21.53 9.99 -3.71
C TYR A 388 22.58 8.86 -3.62
N VAL A 389 22.14 7.62 -3.51
CA VAL A 389 22.98 6.44 -3.67
C VAL A 389 22.19 5.36 -4.42
N ASN A 390 22.80 4.82 -5.47
CA ASN A 390 22.22 3.73 -6.25
C ASN A 390 22.13 2.44 -5.44
N GLN A 391 21.08 1.66 -5.58
CA GLN A 391 20.91 0.38 -4.88
C GLN A 391 22.11 -0.54 -5.06
N ARG A 392 22.73 -0.56 -6.25
CA ARG A 392 23.94 -1.34 -6.51
C ARG A 392 25.05 -1.04 -5.50
N ALA A 393 25.32 0.25 -5.25
CA ALA A 393 26.33 0.67 -4.27
C ALA A 393 25.86 0.36 -2.83
N LEU A 394 24.58 0.60 -2.52
CA LEU A 394 24.02 0.31 -1.20
C LEU A 394 24.12 -1.17 -0.85
N VAL A 395 23.82 -2.09 -1.78
CA VAL A 395 23.93 -3.54 -1.55
C VAL A 395 25.34 -3.94 -1.14
N GLN A 396 26.36 -3.30 -1.73
CA GLN A 396 27.76 -3.63 -1.46
C GLN A 396 28.36 -2.89 -0.26
N GLN A 397 27.88 -1.68 0.04
CA GLN A 397 28.61 -0.75 0.89
C GLN A 397 27.80 -0.21 2.09
N LEU A 398 26.49 -0.50 2.20
CA LEU A 398 25.59 0.14 3.18
C LEU A 398 26.18 0.17 4.59
N ASP A 399 26.68 -0.97 5.07
CA ASP A 399 27.20 -1.12 6.43
C ASP A 399 28.44 -0.26 6.70
N SER A 400 29.23 0.06 5.66
CA SER A 400 30.38 0.98 5.75
C SER A 400 29.99 2.44 5.51
N LEU A 401 28.98 2.70 4.67
CA LEU A 401 28.51 4.03 4.35
C LEU A 401 27.78 4.69 5.52
N LEU A 402 26.93 3.96 6.23
CA LEU A 402 26.13 4.53 7.31
C LEU A 402 26.96 5.21 8.41
N PRO A 403 27.99 4.57 9.01
CA PRO A 403 28.85 5.23 9.98
C PRO A 403 29.67 6.38 9.35
N LEU A 404 30.03 6.30 8.08
CA LEU A 404 30.73 7.36 7.37
C LEU A 404 29.83 8.58 7.16
N TYR A 405 28.62 8.39 6.66
CA TYR A 405 27.64 9.45 6.40
C TYR A 405 27.19 10.14 7.70
N LYS A 406 27.04 9.37 8.78
CA LYS A 406 26.80 9.93 10.12
C LYS A 406 27.94 10.85 10.55
N ARG A 407 29.22 10.45 10.36
CA ARG A 407 30.38 11.30 10.67
C ARG A 407 30.48 12.54 9.78
N TRP A 408 30.06 12.44 8.50
CA TRP A 408 30.01 13.60 7.61
C TRP A 408 28.92 14.60 8.01
N GLY A 409 27.86 14.15 8.69
CA GLY A 409 26.74 14.96 9.12
C GLY A 409 25.54 14.94 8.15
N LEU A 410 25.51 13.97 7.21
CA LEU A 410 24.36 13.77 6.32
C LEU A 410 23.11 13.46 7.12
N LYS A 411 21.93 13.82 6.57
CA LYS A 411 20.62 13.66 7.22
C LYS A 411 19.74 12.60 6.57
N GLY A 412 20.10 12.15 5.38
CA GLY A 412 19.31 11.12 4.69
C GLY A 412 19.92 10.69 3.37
N ILE A 413 19.37 9.61 2.86
CA ILE A 413 19.79 8.97 1.61
C ILE A 413 18.55 8.76 0.73
N LYS A 414 18.66 9.16 -0.54
CA LYS A 414 17.73 8.76 -1.59
C LYS A 414 18.26 7.50 -2.25
N PHE A 415 17.52 6.41 -2.15
CA PHE A 415 17.85 5.14 -2.81
C PHE A 415 17.35 5.19 -4.25
N GLY A 416 18.22 5.03 -5.22
CA GLY A 416 17.86 5.06 -6.63
C GLY A 416 18.13 3.77 -7.38
N PHE A 417 17.44 3.57 -8.50
CA PHE A 417 17.43 2.37 -9.34
C PHE A 417 17.17 1.10 -8.53
N VAL A 418 16.13 1.14 -7.67
CA VAL A 418 15.82 0.03 -6.78
C VAL A 418 15.14 -1.13 -7.52
N GLN A 419 15.59 -2.33 -7.20
CA GLN A 419 14.90 -3.55 -7.58
C GLN A 419 13.81 -3.84 -6.57
N ILE A 420 12.64 -4.18 -7.05
CA ILE A 420 11.46 -4.45 -6.23
C ILE A 420 10.72 -5.68 -6.76
N GLY A 421 9.71 -6.08 -6.03
CA GLY A 421 8.71 -7.05 -6.46
C GLY A 421 8.93 -8.44 -5.87
N ASN A 422 10.10 -9.04 -6.01
CA ASN A 422 10.38 -10.31 -5.37
C ASN A 422 10.69 -10.16 -3.87
N GLN A 423 10.57 -11.24 -3.11
CA GLN A 423 10.82 -11.26 -1.67
C GLN A 423 12.22 -10.78 -1.32
N HIS A 424 13.26 -11.24 -2.02
CA HIS A 424 14.64 -10.88 -1.73
C HIS A 424 14.86 -9.36 -1.69
N TRP A 425 14.39 -8.65 -2.71
CA TRP A 425 14.55 -7.20 -2.78
C TRP A 425 13.62 -6.45 -1.82
N SER A 426 12.41 -6.95 -1.58
CA SER A 426 11.52 -6.37 -0.58
C SER A 426 12.14 -6.46 0.82
N THR A 427 12.64 -7.63 1.20
CA THR A 427 13.32 -7.86 2.49
C THR A 427 14.55 -6.97 2.61
N TRP A 428 15.39 -6.94 1.57
CA TRP A 428 16.60 -6.14 1.56
C TRP A 428 16.32 -4.64 1.74
N LEU A 429 15.35 -4.09 1.01
CA LEU A 429 14.97 -2.66 1.10
C LEU A 429 14.50 -2.29 2.51
N HIS A 430 13.64 -3.09 3.10
CA HIS A 430 13.13 -2.83 4.45
C HIS A 430 14.23 -2.99 5.52
N ASP A 431 15.15 -3.93 5.35
CA ASP A 431 16.32 -4.08 6.24
C ASP A 431 17.27 -2.89 6.10
N ALA A 432 17.51 -2.40 4.88
CA ALA A 432 18.30 -1.20 4.64
C ALA A 432 17.67 0.04 5.30
N VAL A 433 16.34 0.22 5.23
CA VAL A 433 15.64 1.30 5.93
C VAL A 433 15.80 1.18 7.45
N ARG A 434 15.66 -0.04 8.02
CA ARG A 434 15.89 -0.29 9.44
C ARG A 434 17.29 0.11 9.86
N LYS A 435 18.33 -0.34 9.13
CA LYS A 435 19.73 0.02 9.37
C LYS A 435 19.95 1.54 9.29
N CYS A 436 19.36 2.21 8.29
CA CYS A 436 19.40 3.68 8.20
C CYS A 436 18.84 4.34 9.46
N GLY A 437 17.76 3.81 10.04
CA GLY A 437 17.19 4.29 11.30
C GLY A 437 18.16 4.21 12.48
N GLU A 438 18.99 3.17 12.57
CA GLU A 438 20.01 3.00 13.61
C GLU A 438 21.11 4.06 13.55
N TYR A 439 21.34 4.64 12.35
CA TYR A 439 22.33 5.71 12.12
C TYR A 439 21.68 7.11 11.98
N GLU A 440 20.41 7.25 12.30
CA GLU A 440 19.66 8.51 12.18
C GLU A 440 19.65 9.07 10.75
N MET A 441 19.44 8.20 9.76
CA MET A 441 19.33 8.56 8.35
C MET A 441 17.88 8.42 7.89
N MET A 442 17.31 9.52 7.38
CA MET A 442 16.04 9.51 6.67
C MET A 442 16.23 8.88 5.29
N VAL A 443 15.18 8.23 4.79
CA VAL A 443 15.20 7.50 3.52
C VAL A 443 14.08 7.98 2.61
N ASP A 444 14.41 8.19 1.35
CA ASP A 444 13.52 8.27 0.21
C ASP A 444 13.84 7.09 -0.73
N ILE A 445 12.83 6.28 -1.11
CA ILE A 445 13.01 5.18 -2.05
C ILE A 445 12.41 5.57 -3.39
N HIS A 446 13.24 5.62 -4.44
CA HIS A 446 12.79 5.99 -5.79
C HIS A 446 12.33 4.79 -6.65
N ASP A 447 12.08 5.07 -7.90
CA ASP A 447 11.60 4.16 -8.96
C ASP A 447 10.21 3.56 -8.67
N GLU A 448 10.05 2.27 -8.73
CA GLU A 448 8.74 1.61 -8.68
C GLU A 448 8.26 1.17 -7.29
N TYR A 449 8.95 1.55 -6.22
CA TYR A 449 8.54 1.19 -4.87
C TYR A 449 7.27 1.95 -4.46
N ARG A 450 6.24 1.20 -4.05
CA ARG A 450 4.99 1.75 -3.48
C ARG A 450 4.84 1.39 -2.01
N PRO A 451 4.46 2.34 -1.15
CA PRO A 451 4.34 2.10 0.28
C PRO A 451 3.20 1.13 0.61
N THR A 452 3.38 0.43 1.74
CA THR A 452 2.37 -0.45 2.35
C THR A 452 2.23 -0.16 3.85
N GLY A 453 2.55 1.07 4.28
CA GLY A 453 2.44 1.54 5.65
C GLY A 453 3.67 1.27 6.53
N PHE A 454 4.79 0.81 5.99
CA PHE A 454 6.02 0.52 6.73
C PHE A 454 6.57 1.72 7.50
N SER A 455 6.27 2.95 7.06
CA SER A 455 6.60 4.20 7.74
C SER A 455 6.00 4.36 9.14
N ARG A 456 4.92 3.62 9.50
CA ARG A 456 4.45 3.52 10.89
C ARG A 456 5.48 2.83 11.78
N THR A 457 6.09 1.75 11.29
CA THR A 457 7.05 0.93 12.02
C THR A 457 8.45 1.53 12.01
N TYR A 458 8.86 2.09 10.87
CA TYR A 458 10.14 2.76 10.67
C TYR A 458 9.93 4.14 10.01
N PRO A 459 9.62 5.17 10.83
CA PRO A 459 9.27 6.50 10.33
C PRO A 459 10.44 7.26 9.68
N ASN A 460 11.64 6.71 9.70
CA ASN A 460 12.74 7.22 8.88
C ASN A 460 12.58 6.93 7.37
N LEU A 461 11.68 6.00 6.97
CA LEU A 461 11.18 5.92 5.58
C LEU A 461 10.16 7.03 5.37
N MET A 462 10.64 8.17 4.86
CA MET A 462 9.84 9.40 4.82
C MET A 462 8.95 9.47 3.59
N THR A 463 9.49 9.16 2.41
CA THR A 463 8.76 9.25 1.15
C THR A 463 9.24 8.19 0.16
N GLN A 464 8.47 7.99 -0.90
CA GLN A 464 8.77 7.02 -1.94
C GLN A 464 8.23 7.50 -3.28
N GLU A 465 8.92 7.21 -4.36
CA GLU A 465 8.40 7.55 -5.68
C GLU A 465 7.20 6.65 -6.05
N GLY A 466 7.39 5.60 -6.81
CA GLY A 466 6.32 4.71 -7.27
C GLY A 466 5.11 5.45 -7.84
N ILE A 467 5.36 6.55 -8.55
CA ILE A 467 4.37 7.51 -9.06
C ILE A 467 4.86 8.10 -10.39
N ARG A 468 3.94 8.36 -11.30
CA ARG A 468 4.23 9.14 -12.50
C ARG A 468 4.32 10.63 -12.13
N GLY A 469 5.51 11.06 -11.69
CA GLY A 469 5.82 12.42 -11.27
C GLY A 469 6.22 13.34 -12.44
N ASN A 470 6.71 14.56 -12.12
CA ASN A 470 7.13 15.52 -13.16
C ASN A 470 8.29 15.00 -14.04
N GLU A 471 9.03 14.00 -13.60
CA GLU A 471 10.05 13.33 -14.41
C GLU A 471 9.45 12.70 -15.66
N GLU A 472 8.23 12.18 -15.58
CA GLU A 472 7.47 11.55 -16.66
C GLU A 472 6.50 12.52 -17.38
N MET A 473 6.55 13.81 -17.05
CA MET A 473 5.79 14.89 -17.69
C MET A 473 4.28 14.65 -17.80
N PRO A 474 3.57 14.25 -16.71
CA PRO A 474 2.14 14.02 -16.73
C PRO A 474 1.36 15.32 -16.98
N ASP A 475 0.17 15.19 -17.56
CA ASP A 475 -0.75 16.30 -17.72
C ASP A 475 -1.63 16.53 -16.48
N ALA A 476 -2.45 17.57 -16.50
CA ALA A 476 -3.35 17.92 -15.41
C ALA A 476 -4.42 16.84 -15.14
N THR A 477 -4.84 16.09 -16.16
CA THR A 477 -5.81 15.00 -16.01
C THR A 477 -5.20 13.87 -15.19
N HIS A 478 -3.99 13.44 -15.55
CA HIS A 478 -3.28 12.43 -14.77
C HIS A 478 -3.09 12.89 -13.30
N ASN A 479 -2.76 14.16 -13.10
CA ASN A 479 -2.55 14.70 -11.76
C ASN A 479 -3.81 14.65 -10.88
N THR A 480 -5.00 14.77 -11.45
CA THR A 480 -6.27 14.65 -10.72
C THR A 480 -6.73 13.20 -10.49
N ILE A 481 -6.03 12.21 -11.05
CA ILE A 481 -6.23 10.78 -10.75
C ILE A 481 -5.43 10.34 -9.52
N LEU A 482 -4.20 10.84 -9.36
CA LEU A 482 -3.24 10.39 -8.35
C LEU A 482 -3.74 10.44 -6.91
N PRO A 483 -4.48 11.47 -6.43
CA PRO A 483 -5.00 11.51 -5.07
C PRO A 483 -5.93 10.34 -4.73
N PHE A 484 -6.67 9.85 -5.71
CA PHE A 484 -7.67 8.79 -5.59
C PHE A 484 -7.11 7.38 -5.89
N THR A 485 -5.83 7.28 -6.21
CA THR A 485 -5.15 6.04 -6.58
C THR A 485 -3.86 5.90 -5.79
N ARG A 486 -2.72 6.35 -6.33
CA ARG A 486 -1.39 6.20 -5.75
C ARG A 486 -1.28 6.72 -4.30
N PHE A 487 -1.88 7.89 -3.99
CA PHE A 487 -1.78 8.49 -2.65
C PHE A 487 -2.61 7.75 -1.58
N LEU A 488 -3.52 6.85 -1.94
CA LEU A 488 -4.20 5.98 -0.99
C LEU A 488 -3.24 5.03 -0.26
N ALA A 489 -2.09 4.71 -0.86
CA ALA A 489 -1.06 3.89 -0.25
C ALA A 489 -0.16 4.68 0.73
N GLY A 490 -0.12 6.00 0.64
CA GLY A 490 0.71 6.88 1.48
C GLY A 490 1.54 7.89 0.69
N ALA A 491 2.55 8.45 1.35
CA ALA A 491 3.41 9.51 0.84
C ALA A 491 4.02 9.22 -0.54
N ALA A 492 4.23 10.27 -1.34
CA ALA A 492 4.93 10.16 -2.61
C ALA A 492 5.89 11.33 -2.88
N ASP A 493 7.08 11.01 -3.39
CA ASP A 493 7.96 11.98 -4.03
C ASP A 493 7.49 12.19 -5.48
N TYR A 494 6.79 13.30 -5.70
CA TYR A 494 6.25 13.67 -7.03
C TYR A 494 7.24 14.54 -7.84
N THR A 495 8.33 15.00 -7.25
CA THR A 495 9.32 15.86 -7.92
C THR A 495 8.74 17.19 -8.42
N LEU A 496 8.11 17.98 -7.52
CA LEU A 496 7.47 19.26 -7.89
C LEU A 496 8.45 20.22 -8.56
N CYS A 497 7.99 20.88 -9.63
CA CYS A 497 8.73 21.90 -10.40
C CYS A 497 7.91 23.18 -10.51
N TYR A 498 8.58 24.30 -10.76
CA TYR A 498 7.89 25.57 -10.99
C TYR A 498 8.27 26.26 -12.30
N PHE A 499 9.56 26.28 -12.65
CA PHE A 499 10.07 27.00 -13.82
C PHE A 499 10.36 26.10 -15.02
N ASN A 500 10.48 24.79 -14.81
CA ASN A 500 10.97 23.87 -15.82
C ASN A 500 9.94 23.58 -16.92
N GLY A 501 10.38 23.51 -18.16
CA GLY A 501 9.54 23.21 -19.33
C GLY A 501 8.99 21.78 -19.41
N ARG A 502 9.39 20.88 -18.50
CA ARG A 502 8.79 19.55 -18.34
C ARG A 502 7.37 19.60 -17.75
N VAL A 503 7.04 20.67 -17.01
CA VAL A 503 5.70 20.89 -16.47
C VAL A 503 4.68 21.02 -17.59
N LYS A 504 3.67 20.13 -17.60
CA LYS A 504 2.60 20.08 -18.62
C LYS A 504 1.26 20.62 -18.11
N ASN A 505 1.29 21.37 -17.02
CA ASN A 505 0.15 22.06 -16.43
C ASN A 505 0.52 23.51 -16.10
N THR A 506 -0.28 24.23 -15.32
CA THR A 506 -0.02 25.62 -14.96
C THR A 506 0.84 25.73 -13.70
N LYS A 507 1.50 26.87 -13.51
CA LYS A 507 2.21 27.20 -12.27
C LYS A 507 1.27 27.13 -11.05
N ALA A 508 0.04 27.63 -11.17
CA ALA A 508 -0.97 27.53 -10.11
C ALA A 508 -1.29 26.07 -9.75
N HIS A 509 -1.32 25.18 -10.75
CA HIS A 509 -1.51 23.73 -10.52
C HIS A 509 -0.34 23.15 -9.72
N GLN A 510 0.92 23.49 -10.05
CA GLN A 510 2.10 23.07 -9.28
C GLN A 510 2.08 23.62 -7.85
N LEU A 511 1.62 24.87 -7.64
CA LEU A 511 1.45 25.44 -6.29
C LEU A 511 0.43 24.63 -5.48
N ALA A 512 -0.73 24.31 -6.06
CA ALA A 512 -1.79 23.56 -5.40
C ALA A 512 -1.36 22.12 -5.03
N MET A 513 -0.51 21.49 -5.85
CA MET A 513 0.00 20.13 -5.57
C MET A 513 0.67 20.03 -4.21
N ALA A 514 1.36 21.08 -3.72
CA ALA A 514 2.00 21.06 -2.41
C ALA A 514 1.00 20.89 -1.25
N ALA A 515 -0.25 21.32 -1.43
CA ALA A 515 -1.34 21.11 -0.47
C ALA A 515 -2.09 19.79 -0.71
N VAL A 516 -2.22 19.33 -1.97
CA VAL A 516 -2.97 18.13 -2.32
C VAL A 516 -2.13 16.86 -2.12
N TYR A 517 -0.89 16.87 -2.56
CA TYR A 517 -0.01 15.71 -2.50
C TYR A 517 0.74 15.64 -1.17
N TYR A 518 0.64 14.51 -0.51
CA TYR A 518 1.31 14.29 0.77
C TYR A 518 2.71 13.71 0.59
N SER A 519 3.69 14.40 1.16
CA SER A 519 5.04 13.89 1.34
C SER A 519 5.71 14.56 2.53
N PRO A 520 6.13 13.85 3.59
CA PRO A 520 6.85 14.44 4.72
C PRO A 520 8.27 14.91 4.37
N LEU A 521 8.87 14.35 3.31
CA LEU A 521 10.01 14.93 2.59
C LEU A 521 9.54 15.36 1.21
N GLN A 522 9.08 16.61 1.10
CA GLN A 522 8.49 17.12 -0.13
C GLN A 522 9.55 17.76 -1.02
N PHE A 523 9.95 17.05 -2.06
CA PHE A 523 10.86 17.59 -3.06
C PHE A 523 10.18 18.67 -3.88
N MET A 524 10.80 19.83 -3.93
CA MET A 524 10.33 21.03 -4.62
C MET A 524 11.43 21.58 -5.50
N PHE A 525 11.05 22.27 -6.57
CA PHE A 525 12.00 22.84 -7.53
C PHE A 525 12.92 21.79 -8.15
N TRP A 526 12.44 20.57 -8.39
CA TRP A 526 13.25 19.40 -8.76
C TRP A 526 14.20 19.64 -9.94
N TYR A 527 13.72 20.25 -11.05
CA TYR A 527 14.53 20.63 -12.19
C TYR A 527 14.86 22.14 -12.25
N ASP A 528 14.46 22.87 -11.21
CA ASP A 528 14.64 24.31 -11.16
C ASP A 528 16.01 24.66 -10.54
N ARG A 529 16.43 25.90 -10.73
CA ARG A 529 17.68 26.45 -10.21
C ARG A 529 17.44 27.72 -9.44
N PRO A 530 18.28 28.08 -8.44
CA PRO A 530 18.13 29.32 -7.69
C PRO A 530 18.07 30.57 -8.59
N GLU A 531 18.82 30.57 -9.69
CA GLU A 531 18.90 31.68 -10.65
C GLU A 531 17.61 31.92 -11.42
N PHE A 532 16.67 30.95 -11.46
CA PHE A 532 15.37 31.11 -12.09
C PHE A 532 14.40 31.95 -11.29
N TYR A 533 14.55 32.00 -9.98
CA TYR A 533 13.73 32.80 -9.09
C TYR A 533 14.03 34.30 -9.26
N LYS A 534 12.98 35.11 -9.53
CA LYS A 534 13.05 36.55 -9.74
C LYS A 534 12.20 37.33 -8.74
N GLY A 535 11.74 36.70 -7.67
CA GLY A 535 10.88 37.32 -6.65
C GLY A 535 9.39 37.07 -6.92
N GLU A 536 9.05 35.94 -7.51
CA GLU A 536 7.65 35.52 -7.74
C GLU A 536 6.89 35.46 -6.41
N GLU A 537 5.92 36.36 -6.24
CA GLU A 537 5.18 36.54 -4.98
C GLU A 537 4.35 35.29 -4.62
N GLU A 538 3.82 34.60 -5.61
CA GLU A 538 3.04 33.37 -5.42
C GLU A 538 3.86 32.22 -4.80
N LEU A 539 5.18 32.24 -4.90
CA LEU A 539 6.06 31.26 -4.25
C LEU A 539 6.18 31.44 -2.73
N GLU A 540 5.66 32.55 -2.17
CA GLU A 540 5.49 32.67 -0.72
C GLU A 540 4.53 31.59 -0.17
N PHE A 541 3.58 31.09 -0.99
CA PHE A 541 2.77 29.94 -0.63
C PHE A 541 3.63 28.69 -0.38
N TRP A 542 4.58 28.39 -1.28
CA TRP A 542 5.49 27.26 -1.07
C TRP A 542 6.46 27.46 0.09
N LYS A 543 6.79 28.71 0.42
CA LYS A 543 7.58 29.02 1.61
C LYS A 543 6.78 28.73 2.89
N ALA A 544 5.52 29.13 2.95
CA ALA A 544 4.66 29.04 4.11
C ALA A 544 4.14 27.62 4.37
N ILE A 545 3.77 26.87 3.31
CA ILE A 545 3.12 25.55 3.45
C ILE A 545 4.03 24.53 4.14
N PRO A 546 3.55 23.81 5.18
CA PRO A 546 4.30 22.70 5.78
C PRO A 546 4.22 21.43 4.93
N SER A 547 5.00 20.40 5.30
CA SER A 547 4.97 19.07 4.65
C SER A 547 4.27 17.99 5.46
N VAL A 548 3.82 18.32 6.69
CA VAL A 548 3.08 17.44 7.60
C VAL A 548 1.95 18.18 8.28
N TRP A 549 0.94 17.46 8.76
CA TRP A 549 -0.36 18.02 9.07
C TRP A 549 -0.94 17.50 10.38
N ASP A 550 -1.74 18.34 11.03
CA ASP A 550 -2.54 17.97 12.20
C ASP A 550 -3.91 17.39 11.81
N ASP A 551 -4.42 17.79 10.64
CA ASP A 551 -5.68 17.32 10.07
C ASP A 551 -5.64 17.45 8.54
N SER A 552 -6.24 16.48 7.85
CA SER A 552 -6.33 16.46 6.39
C SER A 552 -7.70 15.97 5.98
N ARG A 553 -8.36 16.72 5.09
CA ARG A 553 -9.71 16.45 4.61
C ARG A 553 -9.79 16.66 3.10
N ALA A 554 -10.10 15.59 2.38
CA ALA A 554 -10.59 15.72 1.01
C ALA A 554 -12.05 16.19 1.09
N LEU A 555 -12.30 17.41 0.65
CA LEU A 555 -13.61 18.06 0.78
C LEU A 555 -14.54 17.68 -0.35
N ASP A 556 -14.01 17.71 -1.58
CA ASP A 556 -14.76 17.36 -2.77
C ASP A 556 -13.82 16.96 -3.91
N GLY A 557 -14.32 16.19 -4.88
CA GLY A 557 -13.53 15.77 -6.02
C GLY A 557 -14.14 14.60 -6.78
N GLU A 558 -13.80 14.56 -8.07
CA GLU A 558 -14.10 13.45 -8.97
C GLU A 558 -12.81 13.04 -9.69
N ILE A 559 -12.51 11.75 -9.63
CA ILE A 559 -11.26 11.19 -10.14
C ILE A 559 -11.06 11.50 -11.65
N GLY A 560 -9.91 12.08 -11.99
CA GLY A 560 -9.59 12.50 -13.34
C GLY A 560 -10.23 13.84 -13.75
N GLU A 561 -10.98 14.48 -12.87
CA GLU A 561 -11.61 15.76 -13.12
C GLU A 561 -11.10 16.87 -12.20
N TYR A 562 -11.28 16.73 -10.90
CA TYR A 562 -10.83 17.74 -9.93
C TYR A 562 -10.70 17.15 -8.52
N ILE A 563 -10.01 17.87 -7.65
CA ILE A 563 -9.88 17.58 -6.20
C ILE A 563 -9.77 18.88 -5.43
N ILE A 564 -10.41 18.93 -4.25
CA ILE A 564 -10.27 19.98 -3.25
C ILE A 564 -9.82 19.33 -1.94
N GLN A 565 -8.64 19.73 -1.46
CA GLN A 565 -8.03 19.23 -0.24
C GLN A 565 -7.80 20.40 0.74
N ALA A 566 -8.27 20.27 1.98
CA ALA A 566 -7.96 21.17 3.07
C ALA A 566 -7.08 20.45 4.10
N ARG A 567 -6.02 21.13 4.53
CA ARG A 567 -5.04 20.60 5.49
C ARG A 567 -4.71 21.62 6.55
N ARG A 568 -4.63 21.21 7.81
CA ARG A 568 -4.36 22.09 8.96
C ARG A 568 -2.99 21.81 9.56
N SER A 569 -2.28 22.87 9.87
CA SER A 569 -1.06 22.82 10.68
C SER A 569 -1.13 23.94 11.74
N GLY A 570 -1.17 23.56 13.01
CA GLY A 570 -1.45 24.51 14.09
C GLY A 570 -2.83 25.16 13.93
N ASN A 571 -2.84 26.48 13.78
CA ASN A 571 -4.06 27.26 13.55
C ASN A 571 -4.34 27.57 12.08
N ASP A 572 -3.41 27.25 11.19
CA ASP A 572 -3.48 27.62 9.78
C ASP A 572 -4.07 26.49 8.94
N TRP A 573 -4.96 26.85 8.02
CA TRP A 573 -5.51 25.96 7.02
C TRP A 573 -4.97 26.31 5.63
N PHE A 574 -4.57 25.29 4.92
CA PHE A 574 -4.09 25.35 3.54
C PHE A 574 -5.07 24.58 2.65
N VAL A 575 -5.61 25.26 1.64
CA VAL A 575 -6.57 24.65 0.70
C VAL A 575 -5.92 24.59 -0.68
N GLY A 576 -5.80 23.37 -1.22
CA GLY A 576 -5.39 23.12 -2.60
C GLY A 576 -6.59 22.65 -3.42
N ALA A 577 -6.79 23.27 -4.58
CA ALA A 577 -7.77 22.84 -5.56
C ALA A 577 -7.09 22.67 -6.92
N MET A 578 -7.29 21.50 -7.53
CA MET A 578 -6.73 21.15 -8.83
C MET A 578 -7.85 20.69 -9.76
N THR A 579 -7.76 21.05 -11.03
CA THR A 579 -8.64 20.57 -12.10
C THR A 579 -7.81 19.92 -13.21
N ASN A 580 -8.45 19.09 -14.02
CA ASN A 580 -7.84 18.55 -15.23
C ASN A 580 -7.58 19.65 -16.29
N THR A 581 -7.48 19.29 -17.57
CA THR A 581 -7.25 20.25 -18.66
C THR A 581 -8.43 21.17 -18.94
N GLU A 582 -9.59 20.93 -18.33
CA GLU A 582 -10.80 21.73 -18.48
C GLU A 582 -10.95 22.71 -17.31
N ALA A 583 -11.26 23.98 -17.64
CA ALA A 583 -11.54 24.98 -16.64
C ALA A 583 -12.91 24.73 -15.97
N ARG A 584 -12.96 24.90 -14.65
CA ARG A 584 -14.21 24.77 -13.90
C ARG A 584 -14.25 25.69 -12.69
N THR A 585 -15.46 26.02 -12.24
CA THR A 585 -15.71 26.68 -10.97
C THR A 585 -16.04 25.62 -9.94
N VAL A 586 -15.35 25.65 -8.80
CA VAL A 586 -15.60 24.74 -7.66
C VAL A 586 -16.06 25.56 -6.46
N THR A 587 -16.92 24.95 -5.63
CA THR A 587 -17.38 25.55 -4.38
C THR A 587 -16.65 24.88 -3.21
N VAL A 588 -15.93 25.66 -2.43
CA VAL A 588 -15.28 25.17 -1.21
C VAL A 588 -16.21 25.41 -0.03
N MET A 589 -16.76 24.33 0.53
CA MET A 589 -17.50 24.38 1.79
C MET A 589 -16.51 24.63 2.93
N THR A 590 -16.79 25.61 3.78
CA THR A 590 -15.91 26.06 4.85
C THR A 590 -16.33 25.57 6.24
N ASP A 591 -17.14 24.54 6.32
CA ASP A 591 -17.63 23.92 7.55
C ASP A 591 -16.55 23.24 8.40
N PHE A 592 -15.36 23.03 7.82
CA PHE A 592 -14.16 22.59 8.53
C PHE A 592 -13.50 23.70 9.38
N LEU A 593 -13.83 24.97 9.15
CA LEU A 593 -13.32 26.10 9.89
C LEU A 593 -14.10 26.30 11.20
N GLU A 594 -13.43 26.86 12.21
CA GLU A 594 -14.06 27.15 13.50
C GLU A 594 -15.11 28.28 13.37
N PRO A 595 -16.38 28.05 13.79
CA PRO A 595 -17.40 29.09 13.74
C PRO A 595 -17.00 30.35 14.52
N GLY A 596 -17.19 31.53 13.90
CA GLY A 596 -16.91 32.82 14.53
C GLY A 596 -15.46 33.27 14.54
N LYS A 597 -14.53 32.45 14.06
CA LYS A 597 -13.13 32.82 13.88
C LYS A 597 -12.94 33.47 12.49
N LYS A 598 -12.11 34.51 12.43
CA LYS A 598 -11.73 35.12 11.15
C LYS A 598 -10.49 34.40 10.59
N TYR A 599 -10.57 34.00 9.34
CA TYR A 599 -9.48 33.36 8.60
C TYR A 599 -8.99 34.27 7.46
#